data_9f21200a3f2de72c816cd6eddff5366a
#
_entry.id   9f21200a3f2de72c816cd6eddff5366a
#
_cell.length_a   1.000
_cell.length_b   1.000
_cell.length_c   1.000
_cell.angle_alpha   90.00
_cell.angle_beta   90.00
_cell.angle_gamma   90.00
#
_symmetry.space_group_name_H-M   'P 1'
#
loop_
_entity.id
_entity.type
_entity.pdbx_description
1 polymer ?
#
loop_
_entity_poly.entity_id
_entity_poly.type
_entity_poly.pdbx_seq_one_letter_code
_entity_poly.pdbx_strand_id
1 'polypeptide(L)'
;MDNVVLVTFEDEGKAYEEFNRLKDNEATADFTILEMAVVKNVDGAIMVPDGYQDGYDETDNTAFGGVIGAVVGLLGGPVGVLLGAGIGLVAGMAMDDKDIDDDDSLMEYCASELTPGATALVMLAKEDSEDALDAQFDETRIIYRWDADEVNAEVERGEALRDSLAAETRKQLREARKEARKARREARKDK
;
A
#
# COMPACT_ATOMS: atom_id res chain seq x y z
N MET A 1 -20.34 -2.73 7.22
CA MET A 1 -18.96 -2.87 7.73
C MET A 1 -18.06 -2.06 6.81
N ASP A 2 -16.96 -1.57 7.32
CA ASP A 2 -15.99 -0.84 6.50
C ASP A 2 -14.87 -1.80 6.15
N ASN A 3 -14.75 -2.14 4.86
CA ASN A 3 -13.81 -3.12 4.35
C ASN A 3 -12.82 -2.50 3.39
N VAL A 4 -11.56 -2.92 3.47
CA VAL A 4 -10.59 -2.71 2.40
C VAL A 4 -10.71 -3.85 1.41
N VAL A 5 -10.99 -3.52 0.15
CA VAL A 5 -11.25 -4.47 -0.92
C VAL A 5 -10.17 -4.35 -1.98
N LEU A 6 -9.61 -5.48 -2.41
CA LEU A 6 -8.63 -5.57 -3.49
C LEU A 6 -9.17 -6.42 -4.62
N VAL A 7 -9.05 -5.91 -5.85
CA VAL A 7 -9.37 -6.64 -7.08
C VAL A 7 -8.20 -6.52 -8.05
N THR A 8 -7.64 -7.65 -8.49
CA THR A 8 -6.52 -7.68 -9.43
C THR A 8 -6.99 -7.80 -10.88
N PHE A 9 -6.22 -7.21 -11.79
CA PHE A 9 -6.51 -7.18 -13.22
C PHE A 9 -5.27 -7.56 -14.04
N GLU A 10 -5.44 -8.44 -15.00
CA GLU A 10 -4.40 -8.76 -16.00
C GLU A 10 -4.25 -7.64 -17.05
N ASP A 11 -5.33 -6.90 -17.29
CA ASP A 11 -5.40 -5.82 -18.28
C ASP A 11 -5.63 -4.49 -17.55
N GLU A 12 -4.69 -3.57 -17.71
CA GLU A 12 -4.75 -2.22 -17.14
C GLU A 12 -5.99 -1.44 -17.62
N GLY A 13 -6.38 -1.61 -18.89
CA GLY A 13 -7.54 -0.95 -19.45
C GLY A 13 -8.82 -1.36 -18.75
N LYS A 14 -8.94 -2.63 -18.36
CA LYS A 14 -10.09 -3.11 -17.58
C LYS A 14 -10.11 -2.54 -16.16
N ALA A 15 -8.94 -2.40 -15.52
CA ALA A 15 -8.87 -1.77 -14.21
C ALA A 15 -9.39 -0.34 -14.25
N TYR A 16 -9.01 0.44 -15.28
CA TYR A 16 -9.52 1.82 -15.47
C TYR A 16 -10.97 1.88 -15.86
N GLU A 17 -11.46 0.93 -16.65
CA GLU A 17 -12.89 0.84 -16.99
C GLU A 17 -13.73 0.65 -15.72
N GLU A 18 -13.32 -0.29 -14.86
CA GLU A 18 -13.99 -0.54 -13.60
C GLU A 18 -13.86 0.64 -12.62
N PHE A 19 -12.67 1.23 -12.52
CA PHE A 19 -12.43 2.42 -11.69
C PHE A 19 -13.40 3.56 -12.06
N ASN A 20 -13.48 3.91 -13.35
CA ASN A 20 -14.36 4.99 -13.81
C ASN A 20 -15.83 4.62 -13.60
N ARG A 21 -16.22 3.39 -13.87
CA ARG A 21 -17.57 2.92 -13.66
C ARG A 21 -18.01 2.99 -12.20
N LEU A 22 -17.14 2.58 -11.28
CA LEU A 22 -17.42 2.61 -9.85
C LEU A 22 -17.42 4.04 -9.31
N LYS A 23 -16.53 4.91 -9.82
CA LYS A 23 -16.47 6.32 -9.47
C LYS A 23 -17.75 7.07 -9.87
N ASP A 24 -18.28 6.78 -11.05
CA ASP A 24 -19.50 7.40 -11.58
C ASP A 24 -20.79 6.77 -11.01
N ASN A 25 -20.65 5.64 -10.32
CA ASN A 25 -21.81 4.96 -9.74
C ASN A 25 -22.11 5.61 -8.38
N GLU A 26 -23.21 6.36 -8.32
CA GLU A 26 -23.67 6.93 -7.04
C GLU A 26 -23.79 5.82 -5.99
N ALA A 27 -23.47 6.18 -4.75
CA ALA A 27 -23.64 5.29 -3.60
C ALA A 27 -25.01 4.61 -3.63
N THR A 28 -25.01 3.29 -3.62
CA THR A 28 -26.23 2.53 -3.52
C THR A 28 -26.63 2.38 -2.04
N ALA A 29 -27.85 1.90 -1.77
CA ALA A 29 -28.26 1.60 -0.41
C ALA A 29 -27.42 0.48 0.22
N ASP A 30 -26.81 -0.38 -0.60
CA ASP A 30 -26.16 -1.61 -0.17
C ASP A 30 -24.63 -1.48 -0.04
N PHE A 31 -23.99 -0.53 -0.74
CA PHE A 31 -22.58 -0.19 -0.57
C PHE A 31 -22.26 1.26 -0.94
N THR A 32 -21.18 1.78 -0.39
CA THR A 32 -20.61 3.10 -0.72
C THR A 32 -19.09 2.99 -0.77
N ILE A 33 -18.48 3.44 -1.86
CA ILE A 33 -17.02 3.53 -1.97
C ILE A 33 -16.57 4.86 -1.38
N LEU A 34 -15.79 4.80 -0.32
CA LEU A 34 -15.25 5.97 0.39
C LEU A 34 -13.94 6.45 -0.23
N GLU A 35 -13.07 5.51 -0.57
CA GLU A 35 -11.77 5.75 -1.17
C GLU A 35 -11.49 4.64 -2.19
N MET A 36 -10.83 4.97 -3.28
CA MET A 36 -10.42 3.99 -4.29
C MET A 36 -9.15 4.46 -5.00
N ALA A 37 -8.25 3.52 -5.31
CA ALA A 37 -7.04 3.81 -6.06
C ALA A 37 -6.77 2.73 -7.10
N VAL A 38 -6.27 3.15 -8.27
CA VAL A 38 -5.60 2.26 -9.22
C VAL A 38 -4.16 2.12 -8.76
N VAL A 39 -3.75 0.90 -8.48
CA VAL A 39 -2.39 0.57 -8.04
C VAL A 39 -1.72 -0.27 -9.11
N LYS A 40 -0.51 0.09 -9.51
CA LYS A 40 0.25 -0.58 -10.57
C LYS A 40 1.69 -0.82 -10.15
N ASN A 41 2.20 -2.01 -10.42
CA ASN A 41 3.62 -2.30 -10.26
C ASN A 41 4.36 -2.09 -11.60
N VAL A 42 5.20 -1.07 -11.64
CA VAL A 42 6.06 -0.77 -12.80
C VAL A 42 7.51 -1.08 -12.42
N ASP A 43 8.04 -2.16 -12.97
CA ASP A 43 9.44 -2.59 -12.74
C ASP A 43 9.83 -2.73 -11.25
N GLY A 44 8.89 -3.17 -10.42
CA GLY A 44 9.09 -3.33 -8.97
C GLY A 44 8.78 -2.07 -8.14
N ALA A 45 8.37 -0.98 -8.78
CA ALA A 45 7.89 0.22 -8.09
C ALA A 45 6.36 0.28 -8.12
N ILE A 46 5.75 0.44 -6.96
CA ILE A 46 4.31 0.67 -6.86
C ILE A 46 4.00 2.11 -7.20
N MET A 47 3.12 2.30 -8.17
CA MET A 47 2.62 3.59 -8.62
C MET A 47 1.11 3.67 -8.43
N VAL A 48 0.61 4.87 -8.16
CA VAL A 48 -0.82 5.17 -8.08
C VAL A 48 -1.13 6.23 -9.13
N PRO A 49 -1.45 5.79 -10.33
CA PRO A 49 -1.71 6.71 -11.43
C PRO A 49 -3.04 7.44 -11.28
N ASP A 50 -4.00 6.88 -10.55
CA ASP A 50 -5.31 7.49 -10.36
C ASP A 50 -5.94 7.10 -9.02
N GLY A 51 -6.86 7.93 -8.54
CA GLY A 51 -7.56 7.70 -7.31
C GLY A 51 -8.81 8.54 -7.11
N TYR A 52 -9.65 8.12 -6.17
CA TYR A 52 -10.92 8.71 -5.81
C TYR A 52 -11.08 8.72 -4.28
N GLN A 53 -11.63 9.81 -3.76
CA GLN A 53 -12.04 9.93 -2.37
C GLN A 53 -13.36 10.70 -2.33
N ASP A 54 -14.36 10.15 -1.64
CA ASP A 54 -15.67 10.79 -1.49
C ASP A 54 -15.55 12.13 -0.76
N GLY A 55 -16.25 13.16 -1.28
CA GLY A 55 -16.21 14.52 -0.71
C GLY A 55 -14.98 15.36 -1.04
N TYR A 56 -14.02 14.86 -1.84
CA TYR A 56 -12.86 15.63 -2.32
C TYR A 56 -13.04 16.08 -3.77
N ASP A 57 -12.70 17.34 -4.06
CA ASP A 57 -12.76 17.91 -5.40
C ASP A 57 -11.49 17.51 -6.18
N GLU A 58 -11.65 17.04 -7.44
CA GLU A 58 -10.56 16.54 -8.31
C GLU A 58 -9.47 17.57 -8.61
N THR A 59 -9.65 18.83 -8.21
CA THR A 59 -8.70 19.92 -8.46
C THR A 59 -7.55 19.96 -7.45
N ASP A 60 -7.64 19.25 -6.35
CA ASP A 60 -6.56 19.16 -5.37
C ASP A 60 -5.65 17.97 -5.69
N ASN A 61 -4.49 18.25 -6.29
CA ASN A 61 -3.35 17.32 -6.41
C ASN A 61 -2.78 16.92 -5.03
N THR A 62 -3.62 16.83 -4.02
CA THR A 62 -3.23 16.44 -2.68
C THR A 62 -3.08 14.93 -2.66
N ALA A 63 -1.95 14.48 -2.14
CA ALA A 63 -1.69 13.09 -1.88
C ALA A 63 -2.91 12.43 -1.22
N PHE A 64 -3.33 11.29 -1.74
CA PHE A 64 -4.35 10.43 -1.15
C PHE A 64 -4.18 10.42 0.37
N GLY A 65 -5.19 10.90 1.09
CA GLY A 65 -5.30 10.75 2.53
C GLY A 65 -6.07 9.48 2.87
N GLY A 66 -6.25 9.20 4.15
CA GLY A 66 -7.04 8.08 4.62
C GLY A 66 -6.35 6.71 4.55
N VAL A 67 -7.15 5.66 4.65
CA VAL A 67 -6.67 4.28 4.74
C VAL A 67 -5.96 3.86 3.45
N ILE A 68 -6.58 4.11 2.29
CA ILE A 68 -6.02 3.70 1.00
C ILE A 68 -4.73 4.45 0.70
N GLY A 69 -4.66 5.75 1.01
CA GLY A 69 -3.44 6.53 0.86
C GLY A 69 -2.29 6.01 1.71
N ALA A 70 -2.57 5.58 2.92
CA ALA A 70 -1.58 5.00 3.82
C ALA A 70 -1.09 3.62 3.34
N VAL A 71 -1.99 2.73 2.93
CA VAL A 71 -1.68 1.43 2.31
C VAL A 71 -0.75 1.62 1.12
N VAL A 72 -1.13 2.48 0.19
CA VAL A 72 -0.35 2.76 -1.01
C VAL A 72 1.00 3.41 -0.68
N GLY A 73 1.03 4.32 0.29
CA GLY A 73 2.26 4.96 0.76
C GLY A 73 3.27 3.96 1.35
N LEU A 74 2.78 2.93 2.02
CA LEU A 74 3.63 1.84 2.53
C LEU A 74 4.10 0.92 1.40
N LEU A 75 3.21 0.50 0.51
CA LEU A 75 3.54 -0.37 -0.63
C LEU A 75 4.54 0.29 -1.58
N GLY A 76 4.41 1.58 -1.84
CA GLY A 76 5.34 2.36 -2.69
C GLY A 76 6.64 2.77 -2.01
N GLY A 77 6.77 2.54 -0.69
CA GLY A 77 7.91 2.93 0.12
C GLY A 77 8.94 1.82 0.34
N PRO A 78 9.92 2.06 1.25
CA PRO A 78 10.93 1.05 1.61
C PRO A 78 10.35 -0.25 2.15
N VAL A 79 9.19 -0.20 2.79
CA VAL A 79 8.47 -1.36 3.31
C VAL A 79 8.00 -2.25 2.16
N GLY A 80 7.37 -1.67 1.13
CA GLY A 80 6.94 -2.42 -0.05
C GLY A 80 8.10 -3.06 -0.81
N VAL A 81 9.26 -2.39 -0.88
CA VAL A 81 10.47 -3.00 -1.46
C VAL A 81 10.94 -4.22 -0.67
N LEU A 82 10.87 -4.18 0.65
CA LEU A 82 11.23 -5.32 1.51
C LEU A 82 10.26 -6.48 1.32
N LEU A 83 8.96 -6.20 1.23
CA LEU A 83 7.92 -7.19 0.94
C LEU A 83 8.14 -7.84 -0.41
N GLY A 84 8.30 -7.02 -1.47
CA GLY A 84 8.52 -7.50 -2.84
C GLY A 84 9.84 -8.27 -3.04
N ALA A 85 10.82 -8.08 -2.16
CA ALA A 85 12.06 -8.86 -2.14
C ALA A 85 11.92 -10.22 -1.42
N GLY A 86 10.72 -10.59 -0.95
CA GLY A 86 10.48 -11.80 -0.19
C GLY A 86 11.05 -11.78 1.24
N ILE A 87 11.48 -10.60 1.69
CA ILE A 87 11.85 -10.36 3.08
C ILE A 87 10.56 -9.94 3.79
N GLY A 88 9.76 -10.92 4.20
CA GLY A 88 8.46 -10.66 4.83
C GLY A 88 8.56 -9.63 5.96
N LEU A 89 7.53 -8.83 6.13
CA LEU A 89 7.39 -7.88 7.26
C LEU A 89 7.66 -8.56 8.61
N VAL A 90 7.28 -9.84 8.73
CA VAL A 90 7.43 -10.65 9.94
C VAL A 90 8.89 -10.94 10.29
N ALA A 91 9.78 -11.10 9.31
CA ALA A 91 11.19 -11.38 9.57
C ALA A 91 11.95 -10.17 10.15
N GLY A 92 11.48 -8.95 9.91
CA GLY A 92 12.06 -7.70 10.44
C GLY A 92 11.36 -7.17 11.69
N MET A 93 10.15 -7.57 11.93
CA MET A 93 9.38 -7.26 13.14
C MET A 93 9.53 -8.40 14.14
N ALA A 94 10.68 -8.48 14.82
CA ALA A 94 10.78 -9.20 16.08
C ALA A 94 9.95 -8.44 17.14
N MET A 95 8.65 -8.33 16.91
CA MET A 95 7.70 -7.87 17.91
C MET A 95 6.92 -9.08 18.43
N ASP A 96 6.85 -9.16 19.74
CA ASP A 96 6.35 -10.27 20.57
C ASP A 96 4.83 -10.57 20.42
N ASP A 97 4.18 -10.14 19.35
CA ASP A 97 2.77 -10.44 19.11
C ASP A 97 2.62 -11.61 18.12
N LYS A 98 2.38 -12.78 18.72
CA LYS A 98 2.13 -14.06 18.04
C LYS A 98 0.71 -14.21 17.49
N ASP A 99 -0.06 -13.12 17.38
CA ASP A 99 -1.51 -13.19 17.14
C ASP A 99 -1.91 -12.70 15.73
N ILE A 100 -0.99 -12.63 14.77
CA ILE A 100 -1.33 -12.36 13.38
C ILE A 100 -1.07 -13.65 12.60
N ASP A 101 -2.12 -14.28 12.12
CA ASP A 101 -2.01 -15.28 11.06
C ASP A 101 -1.47 -14.54 9.83
N ASP A 102 -0.23 -14.87 9.42
CA ASP A 102 0.48 -14.23 8.30
C ASP A 102 -0.31 -14.33 6.98
N ASP A 103 -1.24 -15.29 6.88
CA ASP A 103 -2.07 -15.52 5.70
C ASP A 103 -3.14 -14.44 5.47
N ASP A 104 -3.43 -13.57 6.46
CA ASP A 104 -4.49 -12.56 6.38
C ASP A 104 -3.98 -11.12 6.22
N SER A 105 -2.67 -10.91 6.01
CA SER A 105 -2.09 -9.57 5.84
C SER A 105 -2.38 -9.00 4.44
N LEU A 106 -3.07 -7.85 4.39
CA LEU A 106 -3.28 -7.11 3.15
C LEU A 106 -1.95 -6.75 2.47
N MET A 107 -0.95 -6.32 3.25
CA MET A 107 0.35 -5.88 2.71
C MET A 107 1.12 -7.04 2.10
N GLU A 108 1.13 -8.22 2.73
CA GLU A 108 1.78 -9.41 2.18
C GLU A 108 1.05 -9.91 0.94
N TYR A 109 -0.28 -9.89 0.97
CA TYR A 109 -1.09 -10.23 -0.17
C TYR A 109 -0.82 -9.29 -1.38
N CYS A 110 -0.86 -7.98 -1.16
CA CYS A 110 -0.51 -7.00 -2.18
C CYS A 110 0.90 -7.21 -2.74
N ALA A 111 1.86 -7.56 -1.90
CA ALA A 111 3.24 -7.81 -2.34
C ALA A 111 3.36 -9.08 -3.20
N SER A 112 2.55 -10.10 -2.94
CA SER A 112 2.53 -11.35 -3.72
C SER A 112 1.81 -11.19 -5.07
N GLU A 113 0.68 -10.51 -5.09
CA GLU A 113 -0.18 -10.38 -6.26
C GLU A 113 0.20 -9.22 -7.18
N LEU A 114 0.71 -8.11 -6.62
CA LEU A 114 1.19 -6.98 -7.40
C LEU A 114 2.59 -7.26 -7.97
N THR A 115 2.72 -8.33 -8.74
CA THR A 115 3.94 -8.62 -9.49
C THR A 115 4.22 -7.56 -10.57
N PRO A 116 5.46 -7.42 -11.07
CA PRO A 116 5.79 -6.45 -12.13
C PRO A 116 4.85 -6.56 -13.33
N GLY A 117 4.15 -5.48 -13.66
CA GLY A 117 3.13 -5.41 -14.69
C GLY A 117 1.70 -5.61 -14.21
N ALA A 118 1.48 -6.07 -12.98
CA ALA A 118 0.15 -6.22 -12.42
C ALA A 118 -0.50 -4.86 -12.12
N THR A 119 -1.81 -4.82 -12.24
CA THR A 119 -2.65 -3.66 -11.87
C THR A 119 -3.77 -4.14 -10.95
N ALA A 120 -4.10 -3.35 -9.94
CA ALA A 120 -5.21 -3.64 -9.02
C ALA A 120 -6.02 -2.38 -8.73
N LEU A 121 -7.27 -2.58 -8.33
CA LEU A 121 -8.07 -1.60 -7.59
C LEU A 121 -7.99 -1.94 -6.10
N VAL A 122 -7.66 -0.95 -5.30
CA VAL A 122 -7.75 -1.01 -3.84
C VAL A 122 -8.80 0.00 -3.41
N MET A 123 -9.77 -0.43 -2.62
CA MET A 123 -10.93 0.37 -2.24
C MET A 123 -11.18 0.29 -0.74
N LEU A 124 -11.61 1.39 -0.14
CA LEU A 124 -12.30 1.38 1.15
C LEU A 124 -13.79 1.50 0.86
N ALA A 125 -14.53 0.45 1.17
CA ALA A 125 -15.96 0.38 0.94
C ALA A 125 -16.73 0.17 2.25
N LYS A 126 -17.82 0.89 2.40
CA LYS A 126 -18.84 0.61 3.40
C LYS A 126 -19.88 -0.31 2.79
N GLU A 127 -20.02 -1.51 3.31
CA GLU A 127 -20.88 -2.55 2.75
C GLU A 127 -21.91 -3.02 3.80
N ASP A 128 -23.18 -3.10 3.40
CA ASP A 128 -24.22 -3.80 4.17
C ASP A 128 -24.25 -5.29 3.82
N SER A 129 -23.86 -5.65 2.57
CA SER A 129 -23.66 -7.00 2.07
C SER A 129 -22.54 -7.00 1.02
N GLU A 130 -21.69 -8.01 1.05
CA GLU A 130 -20.59 -8.20 0.08
C GLU A 130 -21.14 -8.43 -1.34
N ASP A 131 -22.27 -9.14 -1.46
CA ASP A 131 -22.88 -9.51 -2.75
C ASP A 131 -23.14 -8.30 -3.66
N ALA A 132 -23.46 -7.14 -3.08
CA ALA A 132 -23.81 -5.96 -3.85
C ALA A 132 -22.60 -5.33 -4.57
N LEU A 133 -21.44 -5.30 -3.91
CA LEU A 133 -20.20 -4.86 -4.52
C LEU A 133 -19.62 -5.93 -5.44
N ASP A 134 -19.70 -7.21 -5.07
CA ASP A 134 -19.24 -8.33 -5.89
C ASP A 134 -19.96 -8.38 -7.24
N ALA A 135 -21.27 -8.12 -7.24
CA ALA A 135 -22.07 -8.05 -8.48
C ALA A 135 -21.61 -6.94 -9.45
N GLN A 136 -20.76 -6.02 -9.00
CA GLN A 136 -20.19 -4.99 -9.87
C GLN A 136 -19.04 -5.55 -10.72
N PHE A 137 -18.43 -6.66 -10.34
CA PHE A 137 -17.32 -7.28 -11.06
C PHE A 137 -17.76 -8.52 -11.84
N ASP A 138 -16.95 -8.93 -12.79
CA ASP A 138 -17.13 -10.19 -13.52
C ASP A 138 -17.01 -11.36 -12.53
N GLU A 139 -17.88 -12.36 -12.62
CA GLU A 139 -17.90 -13.57 -11.77
C GLU A 139 -16.56 -14.33 -11.75
N THR A 140 -15.67 -14.09 -12.70
CA THR A 140 -14.33 -14.68 -12.77
C THR A 140 -13.29 -13.94 -11.92
N ARG A 141 -13.63 -12.78 -11.36
CA ARG A 141 -12.72 -11.98 -10.54
C ARG A 141 -12.64 -12.53 -9.14
N ILE A 142 -11.42 -12.57 -8.62
CA ILE A 142 -11.19 -12.85 -7.20
C ILE A 142 -11.17 -11.50 -6.48
N ILE A 143 -12.04 -11.38 -5.49
CA ILE A 143 -12.21 -10.19 -4.68
C ILE A 143 -11.77 -10.54 -3.28
N TYR A 144 -10.79 -9.81 -2.76
CA TYR A 144 -10.26 -9.98 -1.42
C TYR A 144 -10.75 -8.87 -0.53
N ARG A 145 -11.02 -9.20 0.73
CA ARG A 145 -11.53 -8.26 1.74
C ARG A 145 -10.79 -8.40 3.06
N TRP A 146 -10.56 -7.28 3.68
CA TRP A 146 -10.03 -7.15 5.04
C TRP A 146 -10.85 -6.12 5.79
N ASP A 147 -11.05 -6.32 7.08
CA ASP A 147 -11.64 -5.32 7.96
C ASP A 147 -10.77 -4.05 7.98
N ALA A 148 -11.39 -2.88 7.87
CA ALA A 148 -10.66 -1.62 7.77
C ALA A 148 -9.88 -1.28 9.05
N ASP A 149 -10.35 -1.70 10.23
CA ASP A 149 -9.65 -1.48 11.50
C ASP A 149 -8.40 -2.38 11.58
N GLU A 150 -8.46 -3.61 11.07
CA GLU A 150 -7.29 -4.50 10.97
C GLU A 150 -6.25 -3.96 10.01
N VAL A 151 -6.67 -3.46 8.85
CA VAL A 151 -5.78 -2.81 7.89
C VAL A 151 -5.16 -1.55 8.48
N ASN A 152 -5.90 -0.73 9.22
CA ASN A 152 -5.34 0.43 9.91
C ASN A 152 -4.26 0.04 10.92
N ALA A 153 -4.49 -1.01 11.70
CA ALA A 153 -3.49 -1.50 12.64
C ALA A 153 -2.23 -2.04 11.91
N GLU A 154 -2.39 -2.67 10.76
CA GLU A 154 -1.28 -3.10 9.91
C GLU A 154 -0.52 -1.90 9.34
N VAL A 155 -1.22 -0.86 8.88
CA VAL A 155 -0.62 0.41 8.41
C VAL A 155 0.21 1.05 9.51
N GLU A 156 -0.30 1.18 10.73
CA GLU A 156 0.43 1.77 11.87
C GLU A 156 1.74 1.00 12.14
N ARG A 157 1.69 -0.33 12.10
CA ARG A 157 2.89 -1.18 12.25
C ARG A 157 3.90 -0.93 11.12
N GLY A 158 3.42 -0.88 9.88
CA GLY A 158 4.24 -0.60 8.70
C GLY A 158 4.90 0.79 8.76
N GLU A 159 4.19 1.81 9.24
CA GLU A 159 4.73 3.14 9.44
C GLU A 159 5.81 3.18 10.53
N ALA A 160 5.61 2.49 11.63
CA ALA A 160 6.61 2.37 12.70
C ALA A 160 7.89 1.69 12.17
N LEU A 161 7.76 0.65 11.34
CA LEU A 161 8.88 0.00 10.69
C LEU A 161 9.60 0.96 9.73
N ARG A 162 8.86 1.67 8.88
CA ARG A 162 9.43 2.67 7.96
C ARG A 162 10.26 3.72 8.72
N ASP A 163 9.73 4.22 9.82
CA ASP A 163 10.40 5.24 10.63
C ASP A 163 11.66 4.70 11.31
N SER A 164 11.64 3.45 11.78
CA SER A 164 12.82 2.78 12.35
C SER A 164 13.92 2.58 11.31
N LEU A 165 13.59 2.12 10.11
CA LEU A 165 14.52 1.96 8.99
C LEU A 165 15.14 3.31 8.56
N ALA A 166 14.32 4.36 8.51
CA ALA A 166 14.79 5.70 8.20
C ALA A 166 15.75 6.24 9.27
N ALA A 167 15.49 5.99 10.55
CA ALA A 167 16.35 6.38 11.66
C ALA A 167 17.71 5.65 11.60
N GLU A 168 17.68 4.33 11.34
CA GLU A 168 18.90 3.52 11.19
C GLU A 168 19.76 3.98 10.01
N THR A 169 19.14 4.20 8.85
CA THR A 169 19.82 4.72 7.66
C THR A 169 20.46 6.07 7.93
N ARG A 170 19.77 6.99 8.62
CA ARG A 170 20.32 8.30 9.02
C ARG A 170 21.52 8.14 9.97
N LYS A 171 21.47 7.19 10.88
CA LYS A 171 22.57 6.89 11.81
C LYS A 171 23.80 6.39 11.05
N GLN A 172 23.63 5.39 10.19
CA GLN A 172 24.71 4.84 9.36
C GLN A 172 25.36 5.91 8.46
N LEU A 173 24.57 6.76 7.82
CA LEU A 173 25.08 7.88 7.02
C LEU A 173 25.87 8.90 7.85
N ARG A 174 25.45 9.18 9.09
CA ARG A 174 26.21 10.07 10.00
C ARG A 174 27.56 9.47 10.40
N GLU A 175 27.60 8.18 10.68
CA GLU A 175 28.81 7.45 11.03
C GLU A 175 29.76 7.40 9.83
N ALA A 176 29.31 7.00 8.66
CA ALA A 176 30.11 7.00 7.45
C ALA A 176 30.70 8.40 7.11
N ARG A 177 29.90 9.47 7.31
CA ARG A 177 30.41 10.84 7.12
C ARG A 177 31.47 11.24 8.15
N LYS A 178 31.36 10.78 9.41
CA LYS A 178 32.39 11.02 10.45
C LYS A 178 33.68 10.30 10.10
N GLU A 179 33.61 9.05 9.70
CA GLU A 179 34.77 8.26 9.27
C GLU A 179 35.46 8.85 8.06
N ALA A 180 34.70 9.22 7.03
CA ALA A 180 35.26 9.89 5.86
C ALA A 180 35.96 11.22 6.19
N ARG A 181 35.43 12.00 7.15
CA ARG A 181 36.06 13.23 7.62
C ARG A 181 37.36 12.93 8.40
N LYS A 182 37.38 11.87 9.21
CA LYS A 182 38.55 11.44 9.94
C LYS A 182 39.67 10.99 8.98
N ALA A 183 39.34 10.12 8.04
CA ALA A 183 40.27 9.67 7.02
C ALA A 183 40.86 10.82 6.18
N ARG A 184 40.02 11.82 5.79
CA ARG A 184 40.53 13.03 5.10
C ARG A 184 41.47 13.89 5.95
N ARG A 185 41.27 13.96 7.27
CA ARG A 185 42.16 14.69 8.18
C ARG A 185 43.50 13.99 8.34
N GLU A 186 43.49 12.65 8.45
CA GLU A 186 44.71 11.83 8.55
C GLU A 186 45.54 11.94 7.26
N ALA A 187 44.95 11.76 6.10
CA ALA A 187 45.60 11.90 4.80
C ALA A 187 46.16 13.33 4.51
N ARG A 188 45.74 14.33 5.28
CA ARG A 188 46.31 15.69 5.20
C ARG A 188 47.50 15.93 6.13
N LYS A 189 47.69 15.09 7.13
CA LYS A 189 48.82 15.17 8.07
C LYS A 189 50.05 14.45 7.54
N ASP A 190 49.85 13.49 6.63
CA ASP A 190 50.92 12.69 6.02
C ASP A 190 51.51 13.34 4.73
N LYS A 191 51.08 14.56 4.40
CA LYS A 191 51.61 15.41 3.34
C LYS A 191 52.32 16.65 3.89
#